data_ca4ee10cab6abd2fb2fe4e2cbf850d2b
#
_entry.id   ca4ee10cab6abd2fb2fe4e2cbf850d2b
#
_cell.length_a   1.000
_cell.length_b   1.000
_cell.length_c   1.000
_cell.angle_alpha   90.00
_cell.angle_beta   90.00
_cell.angle_gamma   90.00
#
_symmetry.space_group_name_H-M   'P 1'
#
loop_
_entity.id
_entity.type
_entity.pdbx_description
1 polymer ?
#
loop_
_entity_poly.entity_id
_entity_poly.type
_entity_poly.pdbx_seq_one_letter_code
_entity_poly.pdbx_strand_id
1 'polypeptide(L)'
;MKPQNTKHHDQTTNWLFLLVLAVGALTLSGCSSTPPPPNWKMNAVSLLERAQQSWLEGDSKATKLALHKMRQEIAQTGRIDLLARAELAACATRIASLDFSPCVGFDTLAADAAASDQAYARFLAADWAGLEIKALPAHYANMLAEKDDANANLAARKIKDPLPRLIAAALLFRSGRAEPSTVAAAIETASERGWRRPLLTWLEVQLKRARSLGDQDAMAALQRRIDLILGQAKPP
;
A
#
# COMPACT_ATOMS: atom_id res chain seq x y z
N MET A 1 -4.88 4.58 -90.28
CA MET A 1 -3.95 4.32 -89.22
C MET A 1 -4.22 5.34 -88.07
N LYS A 2 -4.75 4.87 -86.99
CA LYS A 2 -5.01 5.66 -85.79
C LYS A 2 -4.00 5.23 -84.73
N PRO A 3 -3.29 6.14 -83.99
CA PRO A 3 -2.59 5.72 -82.82
C PRO A 3 -3.50 5.82 -81.64
N GLN A 4 -3.57 4.71 -80.89
CA GLN A 4 -4.06 4.67 -79.47
C GLN A 4 -2.93 5.03 -78.56
N ASN A 5 -3.36 5.55 -77.42
CA ASN A 5 -2.69 5.41 -76.13
C ASN A 5 -2.16 6.66 -75.47
N THR A 6 -2.95 7.20 -74.54
CA THR A 6 -2.48 7.96 -73.38
C THR A 6 -3.58 7.98 -72.31
N LYS A 7 -3.90 6.85 -71.63
CA LYS A 7 -4.83 6.83 -70.48
C LYS A 7 -4.30 6.09 -69.23
N HIS A 8 -3.06 5.63 -69.27
CA HIS A 8 -2.55 4.84 -68.14
C HIS A 8 -1.68 5.61 -67.11
N HIS A 9 -1.35 6.89 -67.36
CA HIS A 9 -0.44 7.62 -66.49
C HIS A 9 -1.14 8.39 -65.36
N ASP A 10 -2.43 8.69 -65.48
CA ASP A 10 -3.15 9.50 -64.46
C ASP A 10 -3.65 8.70 -63.25
N GLN A 11 -3.88 7.38 -63.39
CA GLN A 11 -4.41 6.58 -62.28
C GLN A 11 -3.34 6.23 -61.22
N THR A 12 -2.11 6.05 -61.61
CA THR A 12 -1.03 5.70 -60.67
C THR A 12 -0.59 6.91 -59.86
N THR A 13 -0.64 8.11 -60.41
CA THR A 13 -0.28 9.38 -59.74
C THR A 13 -1.32 9.72 -58.66
N ASN A 14 -2.62 9.51 -58.93
CA ASN A 14 -3.69 9.77 -57.97
C ASN A 14 -3.66 8.78 -56.77
N TRP A 15 -3.27 7.53 -57.00
CA TRP A 15 -3.20 6.55 -55.89
C TRP A 15 -1.99 6.79 -54.98
N LEU A 16 -0.87 7.24 -55.52
CA LEU A 16 0.29 7.67 -54.72
C LEU A 16 -0.01 8.92 -53.87
N PHE A 17 -0.75 9.88 -54.41
CA PHE A 17 -1.21 11.06 -53.61
C PHE A 17 -2.16 10.67 -52.49
N LEU A 18 -3.08 9.74 -52.70
CA LEU A 18 -3.99 9.23 -51.69
C LEU A 18 -3.26 8.43 -50.57
N LEU A 19 -2.24 7.65 -50.94
CA LEU A 19 -1.40 6.91 -49.98
C LEU A 19 -0.53 7.86 -49.14
N VAL A 20 0.02 8.92 -49.70
CA VAL A 20 0.80 9.91 -48.93
C VAL A 20 -0.08 10.73 -47.98
N LEU A 21 -1.32 11.05 -48.40
CA LEU A 21 -2.31 11.70 -47.53
C LEU A 21 -2.78 10.79 -46.40
N ALA A 22 -2.95 9.48 -46.64
CA ALA A 22 -3.34 8.50 -45.61
C ALA A 22 -2.22 8.27 -44.56
N VAL A 23 -0.96 8.22 -45.00
CA VAL A 23 0.21 8.10 -44.09
C VAL A 23 0.43 9.37 -43.30
N GLY A 24 0.18 10.57 -43.85
CA GLY A 24 0.25 11.86 -43.16
C GLY A 24 -0.81 12.02 -42.07
N ALA A 25 -2.01 11.41 -42.24
CA ALA A 25 -3.08 11.48 -41.25
C ALA A 25 -2.83 10.58 -40.03
N LEU A 26 -2.03 9.49 -40.16
CA LEU A 26 -1.70 8.57 -39.07
C LEU A 26 -0.63 9.08 -38.10
N THR A 27 0.13 10.11 -38.48
CA THR A 27 1.19 10.69 -37.63
C THR A 27 0.69 11.80 -36.69
N LEU A 28 -0.60 12.19 -36.77
CA LEU A 28 -1.23 13.20 -35.91
C LEU A 28 -1.93 12.60 -34.69
N SER A 29 -1.70 11.32 -34.35
CA SER A 29 -2.06 10.77 -33.06
C SER A 29 -1.16 11.36 -31.98
N GLY A 30 -1.36 12.66 -31.70
CA GLY A 30 -0.68 13.35 -30.63
C GLY A 30 -0.96 12.61 -29.31
N CYS A 31 0.08 12.13 -28.66
CA CYS A 31 0.00 11.68 -27.27
C CYS A 31 -0.70 12.79 -26.47
N SER A 32 -1.93 12.58 -26.06
CA SER A 32 -2.60 13.45 -25.11
C SER A 32 -1.89 13.24 -23.78
N SER A 33 -0.81 13.97 -23.54
CA SER A 33 -0.14 13.99 -22.24
C SER A 33 -1.10 14.63 -21.26
N THR A 34 -1.64 13.81 -20.35
CA THR A 34 -2.38 14.34 -19.19
C THR A 34 -1.48 15.35 -18.50
N PRO A 35 -1.97 16.57 -18.21
CA PRO A 35 -1.14 17.57 -17.53
C PRO A 35 -0.60 17.00 -16.22
N PRO A 36 0.66 17.33 -15.86
CA PRO A 36 1.25 16.82 -14.63
C PRO A 36 0.40 17.20 -13.42
N PRO A 37 0.30 16.33 -12.38
CA PRO A 37 -0.45 16.65 -11.19
C PRO A 37 0.12 17.94 -10.52
N PRO A 38 -0.73 18.72 -9.84
CA PRO A 38 -0.28 19.92 -9.13
C PRO A 38 0.82 19.60 -8.11
N ASN A 39 1.75 20.53 -7.90
CA ASN A 39 2.91 20.34 -7.01
C ASN A 39 2.53 19.92 -5.59
N TRP A 40 1.49 20.54 -5.00
CA TRP A 40 1.01 20.17 -3.67
C TRP A 40 0.63 18.70 -3.57
N LYS A 41 0.03 18.12 -4.64
CA LYS A 41 -0.37 16.71 -4.66
C LYS A 41 0.83 15.79 -4.70
N MET A 42 1.82 16.10 -5.54
CA MET A 42 3.08 15.34 -5.61
C MET A 42 3.82 15.39 -4.27
N ASN A 43 3.91 16.59 -3.68
CA ASN A 43 4.56 16.80 -2.39
C ASN A 43 3.84 16.02 -1.28
N ALA A 44 2.50 16.11 -1.19
CA ALA A 44 1.72 15.43 -0.17
C ALA A 44 1.87 13.90 -0.25
N VAL A 45 1.84 13.32 -1.46
CA VAL A 45 2.06 11.88 -1.68
C VAL A 45 3.47 11.49 -1.22
N SER A 46 4.50 12.18 -1.68
CA SER A 46 5.89 11.89 -1.32
C SER A 46 6.16 12.04 0.20
N LEU A 47 5.53 13.02 0.84
CA LEU A 47 5.64 13.22 2.29
C LEU A 47 4.91 12.13 3.08
N LEU A 48 3.76 11.65 2.59
CA LEU A 48 3.06 10.51 3.18
C LEU A 48 3.90 9.23 3.07
N GLU A 49 4.44 8.93 1.89
CA GLU A 49 5.34 7.79 1.68
C GLU A 49 6.57 7.86 2.60
N ARG A 50 7.17 9.04 2.72
CA ARG A 50 8.28 9.26 3.65
C ARG A 50 7.89 9.03 5.11
N ALA A 51 6.70 9.48 5.51
CA ALA A 51 6.19 9.24 6.87
C ALA A 51 5.98 7.75 7.13
N GLN A 52 5.41 7.02 6.18
CA GLN A 52 5.20 5.58 6.26
C GLN A 52 6.53 4.84 6.38
N GLN A 53 7.48 5.16 5.50
CA GLN A 53 8.82 4.54 5.52
C GLN A 53 9.55 4.82 6.85
N SER A 54 9.59 6.09 7.28
CA SER A 54 10.22 6.47 8.56
C SER A 54 9.58 5.77 9.76
N TRP A 55 8.24 5.62 9.75
CA TRP A 55 7.54 4.86 10.79
C TRP A 55 8.01 3.41 10.84
N LEU A 56 8.03 2.75 9.68
CA LEU A 56 8.40 1.33 9.55
C LEU A 56 9.86 1.10 9.93
N GLU A 57 10.75 2.04 9.62
CA GLU A 57 12.17 2.02 10.03
C GLU A 57 12.40 2.34 11.51
N GLY A 58 11.39 2.89 12.20
CA GLY A 58 11.46 3.22 13.62
C GLY A 58 11.87 4.66 13.92
N ASP A 59 11.98 5.54 12.91
CA ASP A 59 12.27 6.97 13.10
C ASP A 59 11.00 7.78 13.35
N SER A 60 10.61 7.89 14.62
CA SER A 60 9.43 8.66 15.02
C SER A 60 9.56 10.17 14.79
N LYS A 61 10.80 10.71 14.80
CA LYS A 61 11.02 12.14 14.59
C LYS A 61 10.81 12.51 13.12
N ALA A 62 11.40 11.74 12.21
CA ALA A 62 11.19 11.93 10.77
C ALA A 62 9.73 11.71 10.39
N THR A 63 9.06 10.70 10.97
CA THR A 63 7.63 10.44 10.77
C THR A 63 6.78 11.66 11.10
N LYS A 64 6.95 12.22 12.32
CA LYS A 64 6.19 13.40 12.77
C LYS A 64 6.40 14.60 11.85
N LEU A 65 7.65 14.86 11.44
CA LEU A 65 7.98 15.96 10.55
C LEU A 65 7.33 15.80 9.17
N ALA A 66 7.41 14.59 8.59
CA ALA A 66 6.83 14.30 7.29
C ALA A 66 5.30 14.42 7.30
N LEU A 67 4.62 13.89 8.34
CA LEU A 67 3.18 14.05 8.51
C LEU A 67 2.77 15.51 8.69
N HIS A 68 3.54 16.30 9.44
CA HIS A 68 3.25 17.72 9.61
C HIS A 68 3.30 18.46 8.26
N LYS A 69 4.34 18.24 7.46
CA LYS A 69 4.48 18.84 6.14
C LYS A 69 3.39 18.36 5.16
N MET A 70 3.05 17.08 5.18
CA MET A 70 1.97 16.51 4.36
C MET A 70 0.65 17.21 4.64
N ARG A 71 0.32 17.45 5.92
CA ARG A 71 -0.88 18.19 6.33
C ARG A 71 -0.88 19.63 5.79
N GLN A 72 0.27 20.30 5.82
CA GLN A 72 0.40 21.65 5.27
C GLN A 72 0.14 21.69 3.76
N GLU A 73 0.69 20.73 3.00
CA GLU A 73 0.46 20.64 1.55
C GLU A 73 -1.03 20.43 1.21
N ILE A 74 -1.71 19.56 1.94
CA ILE A 74 -3.14 19.30 1.69
C ILE A 74 -4.00 20.48 2.17
N ALA A 75 -3.67 21.09 3.29
CA ALA A 75 -4.44 22.21 3.86
C ALA A 75 -4.58 23.40 2.90
N GLN A 76 -3.59 23.64 2.03
CA GLN A 76 -3.64 24.69 1.00
C GLN A 76 -4.83 24.52 0.04
N THR A 77 -5.39 23.33 -0.05
CA THR A 77 -6.48 23.00 -0.97
C THR A 77 -7.86 23.14 -0.35
N GLY A 78 -7.95 23.24 0.98
CA GLY A 78 -9.22 23.14 1.72
C GLY A 78 -9.91 21.77 1.62
N ARG A 79 -9.26 20.74 1.06
CA ARG A 79 -9.83 19.40 0.83
C ARG A 79 -9.72 18.53 2.08
N ILE A 80 -10.74 18.61 2.95
CA ILE A 80 -10.80 17.83 4.19
C ILE A 80 -10.83 16.33 3.90
N ASP A 81 -11.53 15.91 2.86
CA ASP A 81 -11.62 14.51 2.41
C ASP A 81 -10.24 13.91 2.06
N LEU A 82 -9.37 14.69 1.42
CA LEU A 82 -8.00 14.24 1.11
C LEU A 82 -7.12 14.18 2.36
N LEU A 83 -7.31 15.10 3.30
CA LEU A 83 -6.62 15.06 4.58
C LEU A 83 -7.04 13.83 5.39
N ALA A 84 -8.35 13.54 5.48
CA ALA A 84 -8.87 12.36 6.13
C ALA A 84 -8.27 11.06 5.54
N ARG A 85 -8.21 10.95 4.22
CA ARG A 85 -7.59 9.80 3.54
C ARG A 85 -6.10 9.64 3.89
N ALA A 86 -5.34 10.72 3.91
CA ALA A 86 -3.92 10.69 4.24
C ALA A 86 -3.68 10.30 5.71
N GLU A 87 -4.48 10.82 6.64
CA GLU A 87 -4.43 10.42 8.05
C GLU A 87 -4.77 8.93 8.25
N LEU A 88 -5.75 8.44 7.50
CA LEU A 88 -6.14 7.03 7.54
C LEU A 88 -5.02 6.12 7.00
N ALA A 89 -4.33 6.52 5.94
CA ALA A 89 -3.18 5.79 5.41
C ALA A 89 -2.01 5.76 6.41
N ALA A 90 -1.76 6.86 7.13
CA ALA A 90 -0.77 6.90 8.20
C ALA A 90 -1.17 5.99 9.37
N CYS A 91 -2.46 5.95 9.73
CA CYS A 91 -2.99 5.03 10.74
C CYS A 91 -2.81 3.56 10.32
N ALA A 92 -3.15 3.21 9.07
CA ALA A 92 -2.96 1.86 8.54
C ALA A 92 -1.50 1.39 8.65
N THR A 93 -0.54 2.29 8.43
CA THR A 93 0.89 1.98 8.56
C THR A 93 1.28 1.65 10.01
N ARG A 94 0.67 2.30 11.00
CA ARG A 94 0.89 1.97 12.41
C ARG A 94 0.40 0.56 12.74
N ILE A 95 -0.75 0.19 12.21
CA ILE A 95 -1.34 -1.15 12.41
C ILE A 95 -0.41 -2.26 11.92
N ALA A 96 0.34 -2.05 10.82
CA ALA A 96 1.33 -3.01 10.34
C ALA A 96 2.40 -3.37 11.38
N SER A 97 2.61 -2.48 12.37
CA SER A 97 3.51 -2.66 13.52
C SER A 97 2.76 -3.02 14.81
N LEU A 98 1.53 -3.54 14.72
CA LEU A 98 0.66 -3.91 15.85
C LEU A 98 0.33 -2.73 16.78
N ASP A 99 0.48 -1.48 16.32
CA ASP A 99 -0.02 -0.31 17.03
C ASP A 99 -1.49 -0.07 16.66
N PHE A 100 -2.38 -0.53 17.53
CA PHE A 100 -3.84 -0.42 17.40
C PHE A 100 -4.42 0.80 18.14
N SER A 101 -3.61 1.80 18.42
CA SER A 101 -4.08 3.06 19.01
C SER A 101 -5.11 3.74 18.08
N PRO A 102 -6.07 4.51 18.61
CA PRO A 102 -7.09 5.19 17.80
C PRO A 102 -6.50 6.01 16.65
N CYS A 103 -7.23 6.09 15.56
CA CYS A 103 -6.87 6.87 14.38
C CYS A 103 -7.27 8.35 14.52
N VAL A 104 -6.89 9.00 15.63
CA VAL A 104 -7.37 10.34 16.05
C VAL A 104 -7.33 11.35 14.89
N GLY A 105 -6.26 11.31 14.05
CA GLY A 105 -6.16 12.22 12.90
C GLY A 105 -7.27 12.00 11.86
N PHE A 106 -7.71 10.77 11.66
CA PHE A 106 -8.85 10.44 10.81
C PHE A 106 -10.19 10.70 11.53
N ASP A 107 -10.29 10.25 12.79
CA ASP A 107 -11.58 10.26 13.52
C ASP A 107 -12.18 11.67 13.61
N THR A 108 -11.33 12.71 13.74
CA THR A 108 -11.76 14.12 13.75
C THR A 108 -12.24 14.64 12.39
N LEU A 109 -11.94 13.94 11.31
CA LEU A 109 -12.26 14.30 9.92
C LEU A 109 -13.24 13.32 9.27
N ALA A 110 -13.69 12.31 10.02
CA ALA A 110 -14.47 11.18 9.49
C ALA A 110 -15.81 11.60 8.83
N ALA A 111 -16.41 12.69 9.31
CA ALA A 111 -17.67 13.21 8.75
C ALA A 111 -17.53 13.70 7.29
N ASP A 112 -16.34 14.20 6.94
CA ASP A 112 -16.02 14.72 5.60
C ASP A 112 -15.31 13.67 4.72
N ALA A 113 -15.03 12.49 5.26
CA ALA A 113 -14.33 11.42 4.55
C ALA A 113 -15.26 10.74 3.52
N ALA A 114 -14.70 10.30 2.40
CA ALA A 114 -15.42 9.50 1.42
C ALA A 114 -15.94 8.19 2.03
N ALA A 115 -17.06 7.68 1.51
CA ALA A 115 -17.65 6.42 2.00
C ALA A 115 -16.65 5.23 1.96
N SER A 116 -15.79 5.18 0.95
CA SER A 116 -14.70 4.18 0.87
C SER A 116 -13.67 4.32 1.98
N ASP A 117 -13.35 5.55 2.40
CA ASP A 117 -12.39 5.81 3.47
C ASP A 117 -13.01 5.45 4.84
N GLN A 118 -14.31 5.73 5.02
CA GLN A 118 -15.06 5.29 6.21
C GLN A 118 -15.14 3.75 6.29
N ALA A 119 -15.39 3.06 5.17
CA ALA A 119 -15.38 1.61 5.11
C ALA A 119 -13.98 1.05 5.43
N TYR A 120 -12.92 1.69 4.92
CA TYR A 120 -11.55 1.29 5.23
C TYR A 120 -11.19 1.53 6.71
N ALA A 121 -11.68 2.61 7.33
CA ALA A 121 -11.51 2.84 8.77
C ALA A 121 -12.15 1.73 9.61
N ARG A 122 -13.37 1.30 9.26
CA ARG A 122 -14.02 0.14 9.91
C ARG A 122 -13.21 -1.15 9.71
N PHE A 123 -12.70 -1.38 8.50
CA PHE A 123 -11.81 -2.51 8.22
C PHE A 123 -10.58 -2.51 9.14
N LEU A 124 -9.90 -1.37 9.28
CA LEU A 124 -8.74 -1.19 10.15
C LEU A 124 -9.08 -1.36 11.66
N ALA A 125 -10.30 -1.05 12.04
CA ALA A 125 -10.82 -1.30 13.40
C ALA A 125 -11.13 -2.76 13.68
N ALA A 126 -11.05 -3.66 12.67
CA ALA A 126 -11.53 -5.05 12.69
C ALA A 126 -13.06 -5.16 12.90
N ASP A 127 -13.81 -4.11 12.59
CA ASP A 127 -15.28 -4.10 12.53
C ASP A 127 -15.73 -4.52 11.13
N TRP A 128 -15.82 -5.81 10.91
CA TRP A 128 -16.11 -6.38 9.58
C TRP A 128 -17.58 -6.77 9.39
N ALA A 129 -18.41 -6.68 10.43
CA ALA A 129 -19.83 -7.01 10.34
C ALA A 129 -20.55 -6.08 9.35
N GLY A 130 -21.14 -6.65 8.29
CA GLY A 130 -21.84 -5.89 7.26
C GLY A 130 -20.96 -4.94 6.42
N LEU A 131 -19.64 -5.15 6.42
CA LEU A 131 -18.71 -4.35 5.63
C LEU A 131 -18.77 -4.76 4.16
N GLU A 132 -19.01 -3.80 3.28
CA GLU A 132 -19.01 -4.04 1.83
C GLU A 132 -17.56 -4.20 1.31
N ILE A 133 -17.21 -5.42 0.90
CA ILE A 133 -15.87 -5.75 0.39
C ILE A 133 -15.48 -4.86 -0.80
N LYS A 134 -16.46 -4.49 -1.65
CA LYS A 134 -16.23 -3.63 -2.82
C LYS A 134 -15.77 -2.20 -2.48
N ALA A 135 -16.06 -1.74 -1.27
CA ALA A 135 -15.62 -0.42 -0.79
C ALA A 135 -14.16 -0.40 -0.33
N LEU A 136 -13.53 -1.56 -0.22
CA LEU A 136 -12.17 -1.71 0.28
C LEU A 136 -11.13 -1.82 -0.85
N PRO A 137 -9.85 -1.54 -0.58
CA PRO A 137 -8.77 -1.86 -1.50
C PRO A 137 -8.80 -3.34 -1.90
N ALA A 138 -8.73 -3.60 -3.23
CA ALA A 138 -8.96 -4.92 -3.81
C ALA A 138 -8.08 -6.04 -3.23
N HIS A 139 -6.88 -5.72 -2.76
CA HIS A 139 -5.96 -6.71 -2.19
C HIS A 139 -6.44 -7.32 -0.86
N TYR A 140 -7.43 -6.72 -0.15
CA TYR A 140 -8.02 -7.30 1.05
C TYR A 140 -9.27 -8.17 0.79
N ALA A 141 -9.84 -8.07 -0.41
CA ALA A 141 -11.10 -8.70 -0.75
C ALA A 141 -11.09 -10.22 -0.49
N ASN A 142 -10.05 -10.91 -0.94
CA ASN A 142 -9.93 -12.36 -0.78
C ASN A 142 -9.85 -12.77 0.69
N MET A 143 -9.10 -12.05 1.52
CA MET A 143 -9.00 -12.35 2.95
C MET A 143 -10.34 -12.24 3.66
N LEU A 144 -11.13 -11.19 3.32
CA LEU A 144 -12.44 -10.96 3.95
C LEU A 144 -13.55 -11.86 3.44
N ALA A 145 -13.43 -12.37 2.20
CA ALA A 145 -14.39 -13.31 1.63
C ALA A 145 -14.31 -14.70 2.27
N GLU A 146 -13.17 -15.03 2.87
CA GLU A 146 -12.95 -16.35 3.49
C GLU A 146 -13.65 -16.45 4.85
N LYS A 147 -14.42 -17.54 5.01
CA LYS A 147 -15.18 -17.81 6.23
C LYS A 147 -14.38 -18.53 7.30
N ASP A 148 -13.41 -19.34 6.88
CA ASP A 148 -12.52 -20.05 7.79
C ASP A 148 -11.17 -19.36 7.95
N ASP A 149 -10.54 -19.57 9.10
CA ASP A 149 -9.30 -18.89 9.45
C ASP A 149 -8.12 -19.34 8.58
N ALA A 150 -8.03 -20.61 8.21
CA ALA A 150 -6.91 -21.12 7.43
C ALA A 150 -6.84 -20.46 6.04
N ASN A 151 -7.98 -20.35 5.36
CA ASN A 151 -8.07 -19.69 4.06
C ASN A 151 -7.88 -18.18 4.16
N ALA A 152 -8.41 -17.51 5.20
CA ALA A 152 -8.18 -16.09 5.44
C ALA A 152 -6.68 -15.79 5.67
N ASN A 153 -5.99 -16.61 6.48
CA ASN A 153 -4.55 -16.51 6.70
C ASN A 153 -3.76 -16.77 5.40
N LEU A 154 -4.13 -17.75 4.61
CA LEU A 154 -3.49 -18.01 3.31
C LEU A 154 -3.69 -16.84 2.36
N ALA A 155 -4.88 -16.27 2.27
CA ALA A 155 -5.19 -15.11 1.44
C ALA A 155 -4.37 -13.87 1.87
N ALA A 156 -4.26 -13.60 3.18
CA ALA A 156 -3.44 -12.52 3.71
C ALA A 156 -1.96 -12.66 3.32
N ARG A 157 -1.38 -13.85 3.44
CA ARG A 157 0.01 -14.13 3.05
C ARG A 157 0.27 -14.00 1.54
N LYS A 158 -0.75 -14.19 0.69
CA LYS A 158 -0.67 -14.04 -0.77
C LYS A 158 -0.74 -12.58 -1.25
N ILE A 159 -1.02 -11.61 -0.39
CA ILE A 159 -1.00 -10.20 -0.75
C ILE A 159 0.43 -9.84 -1.19
N LYS A 160 0.57 -9.33 -2.42
CA LYS A 160 1.89 -9.09 -3.04
C LYS A 160 2.61 -7.90 -2.40
N ASP A 161 1.90 -6.81 -2.16
CA ASP A 161 2.45 -5.61 -1.56
C ASP A 161 2.75 -5.84 -0.06
N PRO A 162 3.99 -5.60 0.38
CA PRO A 162 4.43 -5.92 1.74
C PRO A 162 3.71 -5.13 2.83
N LEU A 163 3.38 -3.84 2.64
CA LEU A 163 2.68 -3.06 3.66
C LEU A 163 1.23 -3.53 3.85
N PRO A 164 0.39 -3.67 2.80
CA PRO A 164 -0.91 -4.31 2.91
C PRO A 164 -0.88 -5.73 3.48
N ARG A 165 0.15 -6.54 3.17
CA ARG A 165 0.33 -7.88 3.75
C ARG A 165 0.49 -7.82 5.27
N LEU A 166 1.33 -6.91 5.76
CA LEU A 166 1.51 -6.71 7.21
C LEU A 166 0.24 -6.17 7.88
N ILE A 167 -0.49 -5.27 7.25
CA ILE A 167 -1.78 -4.77 7.75
C ILE A 167 -2.78 -5.92 7.87
N ALA A 168 -2.92 -6.76 6.84
CA ALA A 168 -3.81 -7.94 6.86
C ALA A 168 -3.43 -8.91 7.98
N ALA A 169 -2.14 -9.24 8.13
CA ALA A 169 -1.63 -10.07 9.21
C ALA A 169 -1.95 -9.48 10.59
N ALA A 170 -1.76 -8.16 10.76
CA ALA A 170 -2.05 -7.45 12.00
C ALA A 170 -3.54 -7.46 12.36
N LEU A 171 -4.42 -7.33 11.38
CA LEU A 171 -5.87 -7.38 11.61
C LEU A 171 -6.34 -8.80 11.95
N LEU A 172 -5.78 -9.84 11.33
CA LEU A 172 -6.01 -11.23 11.75
C LEU A 172 -5.49 -11.46 13.17
N PHE A 173 -4.33 -10.91 13.52
CA PHE A 173 -3.79 -10.99 14.87
C PHE A 173 -4.68 -10.28 15.89
N ARG A 174 -5.13 -9.05 15.59
CA ARG A 174 -6.04 -8.28 16.45
C ARG A 174 -7.36 -9.02 16.72
N SER A 175 -7.89 -9.73 15.71
CA SER A 175 -9.13 -10.50 15.83
C SER A 175 -8.94 -11.90 16.43
N GLY A 176 -7.73 -12.26 16.86
CA GLY A 176 -7.42 -13.59 17.42
C GLY A 176 -7.40 -14.74 16.40
N ARG A 177 -7.40 -14.42 15.09
CA ARG A 177 -7.48 -15.37 13.98
C ARG A 177 -6.14 -15.66 13.30
N ALA A 178 -5.06 -14.96 13.70
CA ALA A 178 -3.76 -15.15 13.06
C ALA A 178 -3.13 -16.50 13.40
N GLU A 179 -2.79 -17.25 12.37
CA GLU A 179 -2.03 -18.49 12.50
C GLU A 179 -0.52 -18.25 12.69
N PRO A 180 0.21 -19.21 13.26
CA PRO A 180 1.66 -19.15 13.38
C PRO A 180 2.39 -18.88 12.05
N SER A 181 1.89 -19.44 10.96
CA SER A 181 2.40 -19.26 9.61
C SER A 181 2.25 -17.80 9.13
N THR A 182 1.20 -17.11 9.54
CA THR A 182 0.99 -15.69 9.24
C THR A 182 1.92 -14.80 10.05
N VAL A 183 2.17 -15.12 11.33
CA VAL A 183 3.17 -14.44 12.16
C VAL A 183 4.57 -14.61 11.56
N ALA A 184 4.93 -15.83 11.14
CA ALA A 184 6.22 -16.08 10.49
C ALA A 184 6.38 -15.28 9.18
N ALA A 185 5.35 -15.26 8.34
CA ALA A 185 5.35 -14.49 7.09
C ALA A 185 5.42 -12.96 7.35
N ALA A 186 4.82 -12.45 8.43
CA ALA A 186 4.96 -11.05 8.81
C ALA A 186 6.39 -10.70 9.23
N ILE A 187 7.04 -11.56 10.01
CA ILE A 187 8.45 -11.42 10.40
C ILE A 187 9.35 -11.40 9.15
N GLU A 188 9.15 -12.35 8.24
CA GLU A 188 9.92 -12.44 6.99
C GLU A 188 9.74 -11.17 6.15
N THR A 189 8.49 -10.77 5.92
CA THR A 189 8.16 -9.54 5.17
C THR A 189 8.85 -8.30 5.75
N ALA A 190 8.79 -8.11 7.07
CA ALA A 190 9.41 -6.97 7.73
C ALA A 190 10.95 -7.05 7.68
N SER A 191 11.52 -8.26 7.79
CA SER A 191 12.97 -8.53 7.71
C SER A 191 13.53 -8.22 6.33
N GLU A 192 12.91 -8.75 5.27
CA GLU A 192 13.29 -8.51 3.87
C GLU A 192 13.26 -7.03 3.50
N ARG A 193 12.33 -6.27 4.08
CA ARG A 193 12.18 -4.84 3.83
C ARG A 193 13.06 -3.95 4.72
N GLY A 194 13.76 -4.51 5.71
CA GLY A 194 14.51 -3.74 6.71
C GLY A 194 13.61 -2.89 7.61
N TRP A 195 12.33 -3.23 7.74
CA TRP A 195 11.36 -2.50 8.53
C TRP A 195 11.48 -2.84 10.02
N ARG A 196 12.35 -2.13 10.69
CA ARG A 196 12.75 -2.43 12.07
C ARG A 196 11.59 -2.44 13.07
N ARG A 197 10.64 -1.49 12.95
CA ARG A 197 9.52 -1.39 13.90
C ARG A 197 8.58 -2.59 13.82
N PRO A 198 7.96 -2.95 12.68
CA PRO A 198 7.14 -4.16 12.61
C PRO A 198 7.95 -5.43 12.87
N LEU A 199 9.22 -5.50 12.44
CA LEU A 199 10.05 -6.67 12.71
C LEU A 199 10.19 -6.94 14.21
N LEU A 200 10.48 -5.92 15.02
CA LEU A 200 10.57 -6.06 16.46
C LEU A 200 9.25 -6.52 17.07
N THR A 201 8.14 -5.87 16.73
CA THR A 201 6.84 -6.21 17.32
C THR A 201 6.39 -7.63 16.97
N TRP A 202 6.61 -8.08 15.73
CA TRP A 202 6.28 -9.45 15.32
C TRP A 202 7.22 -10.50 15.92
N LEU A 203 8.50 -10.20 16.11
CA LEU A 203 9.44 -11.07 16.86
C LEU A 203 9.02 -11.22 18.31
N GLU A 204 8.55 -10.14 18.96
CA GLU A 204 8.02 -10.19 20.34
C GLU A 204 6.77 -11.10 20.43
N VAL A 205 5.87 -11.06 19.44
CA VAL A 205 4.72 -11.98 19.36
C VAL A 205 5.21 -13.43 19.32
N GLN A 206 6.19 -13.73 18.47
CA GLN A 206 6.74 -15.08 18.34
C GLN A 206 7.50 -15.51 19.60
N LEU A 207 8.25 -14.61 20.24
CA LEU A 207 8.95 -14.86 21.49
C LEU A 207 7.95 -15.19 22.62
N LYS A 208 6.86 -14.42 22.74
CA LYS A 208 5.80 -14.69 23.70
C LYS A 208 5.18 -16.07 23.50
N ARG A 209 4.99 -16.49 22.25
CA ARG A 209 4.49 -17.81 21.91
C ARG A 209 5.50 -18.92 22.29
N ALA A 210 6.78 -18.77 21.93
CA ALA A 210 7.83 -19.72 22.30
C ALA A 210 7.90 -19.89 23.84
N ARG A 211 7.76 -18.78 24.57
CA ARG A 211 7.69 -18.78 26.04
C ARG A 211 6.50 -19.58 26.56
N SER A 212 5.30 -19.43 25.97
CA SER A 212 4.11 -20.18 26.39
C SER A 212 4.21 -21.68 26.10
N LEU A 213 5.06 -22.09 25.15
CA LEU A 213 5.31 -23.48 24.81
C LEU A 213 6.53 -24.08 25.57
N GLY A 214 7.27 -23.27 26.33
CA GLY A 214 8.48 -23.70 27.04
C GLY A 214 9.66 -23.99 26.10
N ASP A 215 9.63 -23.51 24.84
CA ASP A 215 10.67 -23.74 23.82
C ASP A 215 11.87 -22.82 24.07
N GLN A 216 12.82 -23.29 24.89
CA GLN A 216 14.02 -22.55 25.30
C GLN A 216 14.94 -22.19 24.13
N ASP A 217 15.09 -23.11 23.17
CA ASP A 217 15.95 -22.90 21.99
C ASP A 217 15.40 -21.81 21.08
N ALA A 218 14.08 -21.85 20.79
CA ALA A 218 13.41 -20.80 20.04
C ALA A 218 13.46 -19.46 20.77
N MET A 219 13.23 -19.45 22.08
CA MET A 219 13.34 -18.21 22.89
C MET A 219 14.73 -17.58 22.78
N ALA A 220 15.81 -18.38 22.95
CA ALA A 220 17.18 -17.89 22.86
C ALA A 220 17.52 -17.39 21.45
N ALA A 221 17.06 -18.07 20.39
CA ALA A 221 17.25 -17.66 19.02
C ALA A 221 16.54 -16.33 18.69
N LEU A 222 15.27 -16.19 19.12
CA LEU A 222 14.48 -14.98 18.92
C LEU A 222 15.07 -13.79 19.69
N GLN A 223 15.51 -14.02 20.92
CA GLN A 223 16.14 -12.96 21.74
C GLN A 223 17.41 -12.44 21.07
N ARG A 224 18.29 -13.32 20.56
CA ARG A 224 19.49 -12.88 19.80
C ARG A 224 19.15 -12.02 18.58
N ARG A 225 18.07 -12.34 17.87
CA ARG A 225 17.60 -11.51 16.73
C ARG A 225 17.14 -10.13 17.19
N ILE A 226 16.37 -10.06 18.28
CA ILE A 226 15.90 -8.80 18.87
C ILE A 226 17.09 -7.96 19.32
N ASP A 227 18.06 -8.54 20.04
CA ASP A 227 19.25 -7.86 20.52
C ASP A 227 20.09 -7.29 19.38
N LEU A 228 20.22 -8.05 18.27
CA LEU A 228 20.90 -7.57 17.07
C LEU A 228 20.21 -6.31 16.49
N ILE A 229 18.89 -6.34 16.36
CA ILE A 229 18.10 -5.23 15.80
C ILE A 229 18.18 -3.98 16.70
N LEU A 230 18.23 -4.18 18.01
CA LEU A 230 18.37 -3.10 19.01
C LEU A 230 19.81 -2.57 19.15
N GLY A 231 20.78 -3.17 18.49
CA GLY A 231 22.21 -2.84 18.63
C GLY A 231 22.79 -3.26 19.97
N GLN A 232 22.18 -4.24 20.64
CA GLN A 232 22.56 -4.77 21.97
C GLN A 232 23.30 -6.12 21.84
N ALA A 233 23.46 -6.62 20.63
CA ALA A 233 24.22 -7.85 20.39
C ALA A 233 25.67 -7.66 20.84
N LYS A 234 26.17 -8.56 21.72
CA LYS A 234 27.61 -8.60 22.04
C LYS A 234 28.38 -8.93 20.77
N PRO A 235 29.46 -8.18 20.44
CA PRO A 235 30.39 -8.61 19.37
C PRO A 235 30.92 -10.00 19.69
N PRO A 236 31.23 -10.80 18.66
CA PRO A 236 31.79 -12.16 18.83
C PRO A 236 33.15 -12.16 19.51
#